data_42063572082ac1720fc90fa4462671b0
#
_entry.id   42063572082ac1720fc90fa4462671b0
#
_cell.length_a   1.000
_cell.length_b   1.000
_cell.length_c   1.000
_cell.angle_alpha   90.00
_cell.angle_beta   90.00
_cell.angle_gamma   90.00
#
_symmetry.space_group_name_H-M   'P 1'
#
loop_
_entity.id
_entity.type
_entity.pdbx_description
1 polymer ?
#
loop_
_entity_poly.entity_id
_entity_poly.type
_entity_poly.pdbx_seq_one_letter_code
_entity_poly.pdbx_strand_id
1 'polypeptide(L)'
;MNKYIYFLLIIIFIGCNKEINPIIFALESDETKIKKIKKNIDNHELQIIVSVIDENEIIDDYQYNLKAENYYYPASTVKLPISLFALEKINEYPLINIDTPYKIENDTTYYSIRKDINEIMIMSNNEAYNRLFEFLGQDYINEKLKEKGMTRSRIFHRLETINAGKLETKELTFFVNDSPIKFNRSLNKKINPLDINGLKKGVGYMNENGRIINKPMNFSEKNYIPLEELHNLSKLIFLRKKNNLMLTENQISFLISSMNKSPKDIGYDNKKYHDTYSNLLVFGDTNQPIKGIEIYNKIGFAYGYVSE
;
A
#
# COMPACT_ATOMS: atom_id res chain seq x y z
N MET A 1 -45.67 51.41 43.99
CA MET A 1 -44.29 50.95 43.87
C MET A 1 -44.29 49.77 42.91
N ASN A 2 -44.05 49.99 41.64
CA ASN A 2 -44.00 48.93 40.59
C ASN A 2 -42.56 48.49 40.43
N LYS A 3 -42.29 47.25 40.77
CA LYS A 3 -41.01 46.56 40.47
C LYS A 3 -41.08 45.93 39.08
N TYR A 4 -40.38 46.49 38.10
CA TYR A 4 -40.15 45.85 36.79
C TYR A 4 -39.03 44.82 36.93
N ILE A 5 -39.39 43.54 36.74
CA ILE A 5 -38.43 42.43 36.63
C ILE A 5 -38.04 42.37 35.16
N TYR A 6 -36.79 42.74 34.84
CA TYR A 6 -36.20 42.50 33.51
C TYR A 6 -35.74 41.03 33.42
N PHE A 7 -36.43 40.25 32.60
CA PHE A 7 -36.02 38.89 32.26
C PHE A 7 -34.99 39.00 31.12
N LEU A 8 -33.72 38.84 31.47
CA LEU A 8 -32.63 38.81 30.48
C LEU A 8 -32.63 37.46 29.79
N LEU A 9 -33.14 37.37 28.57
CA LEU A 9 -33.10 36.19 27.72
C LEU A 9 -31.68 36.05 27.19
N ILE A 10 -30.84 35.20 27.80
CA ILE A 10 -29.55 34.82 27.25
C ILE A 10 -29.82 33.78 26.15
N ILE A 11 -29.82 34.24 24.89
CA ILE A 11 -29.83 33.38 23.73
C ILE A 11 -28.41 32.82 23.58
N ILE A 12 -28.20 31.61 24.06
CA ILE A 12 -26.98 30.85 23.80
C ILE A 12 -27.05 30.44 22.35
N PHE A 13 -26.35 31.13 21.47
CA PHE A 13 -26.04 30.63 20.14
C PHE A 13 -25.09 29.44 20.29
N ILE A 14 -25.65 28.23 20.38
CA ILE A 14 -24.90 27.03 20.13
C ILE A 14 -24.64 27.02 18.62
N GLY A 15 -23.54 27.64 18.24
CA GLY A 15 -23.01 27.48 16.88
C GLY A 15 -22.69 26.00 16.70
N CYS A 16 -23.55 25.25 16.04
CA CYS A 16 -23.27 23.92 15.56
C CYS A 16 -22.19 24.08 14.48
N ASN A 17 -20.93 24.08 14.85
CA ASN A 17 -19.84 23.88 13.89
C ASN A 17 -20.05 22.48 13.31
N LYS A 18 -20.77 22.41 12.22
CA LYS A 18 -20.90 21.20 11.44
C LYS A 18 -19.51 20.90 10.91
N GLU A 19 -18.84 19.94 11.52
CA GLU A 19 -17.54 19.48 11.07
C GLU A 19 -17.64 19.13 9.58
N ILE A 20 -16.87 19.85 8.75
CA ILE A 20 -16.95 19.70 7.30
C ILE A 20 -16.17 18.42 6.96
N ASN A 21 -16.86 17.38 6.52
CA ASN A 21 -16.21 16.19 6.01
C ASN A 21 -15.37 16.55 4.77
N PRO A 22 -14.02 16.45 4.84
CA PRO A 22 -13.12 16.90 3.78
C PRO A 22 -13.31 16.12 2.47
N ILE A 23 -13.74 14.87 2.54
CA ILE A 23 -14.01 14.05 1.35
C ILE A 23 -15.24 14.57 0.62
N ILE A 24 -16.32 14.83 1.35
CA ILE A 24 -17.57 15.39 0.76
C ILE A 24 -17.28 16.77 0.18
N PHE A 25 -16.57 17.63 0.92
CA PHE A 25 -16.18 18.95 0.45
C PHE A 25 -15.39 18.86 -0.88
N ALA A 26 -14.39 17.97 -0.97
CA ALA A 26 -13.62 17.76 -2.19
C ALA A 26 -14.49 17.25 -3.36
N LEU A 27 -15.39 16.28 -3.09
CA LEU A 27 -16.29 15.71 -4.11
C LEU A 27 -17.37 16.69 -4.59
N GLU A 28 -17.69 17.73 -3.81
CA GLU A 28 -18.61 18.80 -4.18
C GLU A 28 -17.92 19.98 -4.90
N SER A 29 -16.61 19.90 -5.10
CA SER A 29 -15.85 20.90 -5.82
C SER A 29 -16.37 21.14 -7.24
N ASP A 30 -16.27 22.41 -7.69
CA ASP A 30 -16.63 22.82 -9.05
C ASP A 30 -15.60 22.46 -10.12
N GLU A 31 -14.47 21.87 -9.71
CA GLU A 31 -13.42 21.40 -10.63
C GLU A 31 -13.95 20.42 -11.68
N THR A 32 -13.65 20.67 -12.94
CA THR A 32 -14.15 19.87 -14.08
C THR A 32 -13.83 18.40 -13.97
N LYS A 33 -12.62 18.05 -13.47
CA LYS A 33 -12.19 16.67 -13.27
C LYS A 33 -13.01 15.97 -12.19
N ILE A 34 -13.27 16.64 -11.07
CA ILE A 34 -14.11 16.13 -9.98
C ILE A 34 -15.55 15.89 -10.44
N LYS A 35 -16.14 16.86 -11.16
CA LYS A 35 -17.47 16.69 -11.77
C LYS A 35 -17.56 15.49 -12.70
N LYS A 36 -16.51 15.23 -13.50
CA LYS A 36 -16.45 14.08 -14.40
C LYS A 36 -16.41 12.76 -13.63
N ILE A 37 -15.62 12.68 -12.56
CA ILE A 37 -15.55 11.51 -11.67
C ILE A 37 -16.91 11.29 -11.00
N LYS A 38 -17.50 12.33 -10.40
CA LYS A 38 -18.78 12.27 -9.71
C LYS A 38 -19.91 11.76 -10.60
N LYS A 39 -19.92 12.16 -11.88
CA LYS A 39 -20.94 11.70 -12.86
C LYS A 39 -20.91 10.19 -13.10
N ASN A 40 -19.76 9.54 -12.89
CA ASN A 40 -19.56 8.11 -13.15
C ASN A 40 -19.04 7.37 -11.91
N ILE A 41 -19.36 7.85 -10.72
CA ILE A 41 -18.73 7.41 -9.48
C ILE A 41 -18.91 5.92 -9.20
N ASP A 42 -20.09 5.37 -9.51
CA ASP A 42 -20.39 3.94 -9.33
C ASP A 42 -19.57 3.07 -10.28
N ASN A 43 -19.34 3.54 -11.51
CA ASN A 43 -18.52 2.82 -12.50
C ASN A 43 -17.02 2.85 -12.13
N HIS A 44 -16.59 3.86 -11.37
CA HIS A 44 -15.21 3.95 -10.88
C HIS A 44 -14.98 3.13 -9.61
N GLU A 45 -16.04 2.64 -8.97
CA GLU A 45 -15.96 1.93 -7.68
C GLU A 45 -15.12 2.73 -6.65
N LEU A 46 -15.25 4.07 -6.67
CA LEU A 46 -14.42 4.97 -5.85
C LEU A 46 -14.61 4.69 -4.36
N GLN A 47 -13.50 4.50 -3.66
CA GLN A 47 -13.45 4.37 -2.20
C GLN A 47 -12.37 5.31 -1.67
N ILE A 48 -12.65 6.03 -0.58
CA ILE A 48 -11.71 6.97 0.03
C ILE A 48 -11.75 6.79 1.55
N ILE A 49 -10.56 6.80 2.17
CA ILE A 49 -10.38 6.98 3.61
C ILE A 49 -9.41 8.13 3.81
N VAL A 50 -9.75 9.03 4.72
CA VAL A 50 -8.87 10.12 5.16
C VAL A 50 -8.83 10.11 6.68
N SER A 51 -7.64 10.04 7.26
CA SER A 51 -7.40 10.32 8.68
C SER A 51 -6.64 11.63 8.80
N VAL A 52 -7.20 12.57 9.54
CA VAL A 52 -6.52 13.80 9.91
C VAL A 52 -5.89 13.59 11.28
N ILE A 53 -4.58 13.76 11.37
CA ILE A 53 -3.81 13.54 12.59
C ILE A 53 -3.24 14.88 13.00
N ASP A 54 -3.61 15.38 14.17
CA ASP A 54 -3.07 16.61 14.74
C ASP A 54 -1.77 16.37 15.53
N GLU A 55 -1.17 17.44 16.04
CA GLU A 55 0.03 17.40 16.88
C GLU A 55 -0.15 16.66 18.21
N ASN A 56 -1.40 16.46 18.67
CA ASN A 56 -1.76 15.71 19.87
C ASN A 56 -2.09 14.24 19.55
N GLU A 57 -1.91 13.81 18.29
CA GLU A 57 -2.27 12.49 17.78
C GLU A 57 -3.78 12.16 17.89
N ILE A 58 -4.63 13.20 17.92
CA ILE A 58 -6.08 13.06 17.75
C ILE A 58 -6.34 12.70 16.30
N ILE A 59 -7.16 11.67 16.09
CA ILE A 59 -7.44 11.14 14.77
C ILE A 59 -8.92 11.33 14.46
N ASP A 60 -9.18 12.13 13.43
CA ASP A 60 -10.50 12.22 12.81
C ASP A 60 -10.52 11.37 11.54
N ASP A 61 -11.34 10.34 11.54
CA ASP A 61 -11.46 9.40 10.42
C ASP A 61 -12.69 9.74 9.56
N TYR A 62 -12.46 9.97 8.29
CA TYR A 62 -13.50 10.19 7.27
C TYR A 62 -13.46 9.08 6.23
N GLN A 63 -14.64 8.62 5.83
CA GLN A 63 -14.77 7.49 4.91
C GLN A 63 -15.80 7.80 3.83
N TYR A 64 -15.54 7.30 2.63
CA TYR A 64 -16.47 7.38 1.52
C TYR A 64 -16.57 6.04 0.80
N ASN A 65 -17.80 5.51 0.70
CA ASN A 65 -18.19 4.35 -0.11
C ASN A 65 -17.35 3.08 0.10
N LEU A 66 -16.88 2.83 1.34
CA LEU A 66 -16.14 1.59 1.65
C LEU A 66 -17.02 0.37 1.44
N LYS A 67 -16.49 -0.63 0.76
CA LYS A 67 -17.17 -1.90 0.44
C LYS A 67 -16.18 -3.05 0.59
N ALA A 68 -15.82 -3.36 1.84
CA ALA A 68 -14.83 -4.40 2.15
C ALA A 68 -15.25 -5.82 1.71
N GLU A 69 -16.54 -6.04 1.47
CA GLU A 69 -17.08 -7.28 0.91
C GLU A 69 -17.00 -7.38 -0.62
N ASN A 70 -16.64 -6.29 -1.29
CA ASN A 70 -16.46 -6.24 -2.74
C ASN A 70 -14.99 -6.30 -3.10
N TYR A 71 -14.66 -7.13 -4.07
CA TYR A 71 -13.30 -7.23 -4.57
C TYR A 71 -12.85 -5.93 -5.21
N TYR A 72 -11.69 -5.45 -4.77
CA TYR A 72 -10.92 -4.39 -5.40
C TYR A 72 -9.47 -4.83 -5.51
N TYR A 73 -8.87 -4.75 -6.70
CA TYR A 73 -7.51 -5.21 -6.90
C TYR A 73 -6.50 -4.20 -6.33
N PRO A 74 -5.68 -4.59 -5.34
CA PRO A 74 -4.76 -3.67 -4.66
C PRO A 74 -3.56 -3.26 -5.52
N ALA A 75 -3.36 -3.91 -6.66
CA ALA A 75 -2.22 -3.69 -7.55
C ALA A 75 -0.89 -3.63 -6.78
N SER A 76 -0.04 -2.62 -7.01
CA SER A 76 1.27 -2.52 -6.36
C SER A 76 1.22 -2.02 -4.91
N THR A 77 0.06 -1.72 -4.33
CA THR A 77 -0.01 -1.39 -2.90
C THR A 77 0.29 -2.60 -2.01
N VAL A 78 0.15 -3.84 -2.52
CA VAL A 78 0.61 -5.08 -1.84
C VAL A 78 2.10 -5.06 -1.48
N LYS A 79 2.87 -4.18 -2.09
CA LYS A 79 4.31 -4.03 -1.87
C LYS A 79 4.64 -3.40 -0.51
N LEU A 80 3.74 -2.61 0.04
CA LEU A 80 3.93 -2.00 1.36
C LEU A 80 4.00 -3.06 2.48
N PRO A 81 3.02 -3.96 2.66
CA PRO A 81 3.14 -5.03 3.66
C PRO A 81 4.33 -5.97 3.42
N ILE A 82 4.67 -6.29 2.17
CA ILE A 82 5.84 -7.12 1.87
C ILE A 82 7.14 -6.47 2.33
N SER A 83 7.31 -5.16 2.11
CA SER A 83 8.47 -4.41 2.57
C SER A 83 8.57 -4.38 4.10
N LEU A 84 7.45 -4.15 4.78
CA LEU A 84 7.35 -4.20 6.23
C LEU A 84 7.76 -5.58 6.77
N PHE A 85 7.16 -6.66 6.23
CA PHE A 85 7.42 -8.01 6.72
C PHE A 85 8.83 -8.50 6.43
N ALA A 86 9.47 -8.03 5.35
CA ALA A 86 10.88 -8.31 5.10
C ALA A 86 11.79 -7.70 6.17
N LEU A 87 11.48 -6.48 6.63
CA LEU A 87 12.19 -5.85 7.75
C LEU A 87 11.95 -6.59 9.08
N GLU A 88 10.72 -7.04 9.35
CA GLU A 88 10.44 -7.83 10.54
C GLU A 88 11.18 -9.19 10.50
N LYS A 89 11.17 -9.87 9.36
CA LYS A 89 11.79 -11.18 9.22
C LYS A 89 13.32 -11.15 9.42
N ILE A 90 14.02 -10.13 8.92
CA ILE A 90 15.48 -10.06 9.16
C ILE A 90 15.83 -9.92 10.64
N ASN A 91 14.94 -9.35 11.47
CA ASN A 91 15.16 -9.23 12.92
C ASN A 91 15.11 -10.60 13.64
N GLU A 92 14.57 -11.63 13.01
CA GLU A 92 14.64 -13.01 13.51
C GLU A 92 16.06 -13.62 13.36
N TYR A 93 16.96 -12.93 12.60
CA TYR A 93 18.31 -13.40 12.27
C TYR A 93 19.36 -12.35 12.70
N PRO A 94 19.91 -12.43 13.90
CA PRO A 94 20.78 -11.37 14.47
C PRO A 94 22.02 -10.99 13.63
N LEU A 95 22.46 -11.87 12.75
CA LEU A 95 23.62 -11.63 11.88
C LEU A 95 23.26 -10.94 10.56
N ILE A 96 21.98 -10.86 10.22
CA ILE A 96 21.49 -10.23 8.99
C ILE A 96 20.97 -8.83 9.31
N ASN A 97 21.38 -7.85 8.53
CA ASN A 97 20.82 -6.50 8.57
C ASN A 97 20.29 -6.10 7.19
N ILE A 98 19.70 -4.91 7.10
CA ILE A 98 19.06 -4.45 5.85
C ILE A 98 20.03 -4.27 4.68
N ASP A 99 21.34 -4.15 4.96
CA ASP A 99 22.40 -3.95 3.97
C ASP A 99 23.15 -5.24 3.64
N THR A 100 22.89 -6.33 4.37
CA THR A 100 23.54 -7.62 4.13
C THR A 100 23.29 -8.08 2.69
N PRO A 101 24.34 -8.30 1.88
CA PRO A 101 24.18 -8.76 0.51
C PRO A 101 23.54 -10.14 0.46
N TYR A 102 22.67 -10.36 -0.52
CA TYR A 102 22.14 -11.67 -0.80
C TYR A 102 22.04 -11.97 -2.29
N LYS A 103 21.99 -13.24 -2.63
CA LYS A 103 21.66 -13.76 -3.97
C LYS A 103 20.41 -14.61 -3.91
N ILE A 104 19.70 -14.66 -5.02
CA ILE A 104 18.60 -15.59 -5.24
C ILE A 104 19.04 -16.67 -6.23
N GLU A 105 18.50 -17.84 -6.10
CA GLU A 105 18.77 -19.01 -6.93
C GLU A 105 18.69 -18.67 -8.43
N ASN A 106 19.71 -19.12 -9.18
CA ASN A 106 19.90 -18.89 -10.62
C ASN A 106 20.13 -17.41 -11.00
N ASP A 107 20.53 -16.57 -10.03
CA ASP A 107 20.91 -15.19 -10.29
C ASP A 107 22.34 -14.92 -9.76
N THR A 108 23.13 -14.20 -10.55
CA THR A 108 24.50 -13.84 -10.17
C THR A 108 24.61 -12.49 -9.49
N THR A 109 23.54 -11.71 -9.52
CA THR A 109 23.48 -10.35 -8.97
C THR A 109 23.38 -10.37 -7.44
N TYR A 110 24.06 -9.42 -6.79
CA TYR A 110 23.91 -9.16 -5.37
C TYR A 110 22.84 -8.11 -5.12
N TYR A 111 21.92 -8.41 -4.21
CA TYR A 111 20.85 -7.56 -3.75
C TYR A 111 21.00 -7.27 -2.26
N SER A 112 20.18 -6.37 -1.72
CA SER A 112 19.98 -6.19 -0.28
C SER A 112 18.54 -5.79 0.00
N ILE A 113 18.06 -6.03 1.21
CA ILE A 113 16.69 -5.66 1.61
C ILE A 113 16.48 -4.15 1.45
N ARG A 114 17.49 -3.32 1.79
CA ARG A 114 17.46 -1.86 1.56
C ARG A 114 17.23 -1.51 0.09
N LYS A 115 18.01 -2.12 -0.80
CA LYS A 115 17.90 -1.84 -2.24
C LYS A 115 16.52 -2.22 -2.75
N ASP A 116 16.01 -3.41 -2.39
CA ASP A 116 14.70 -3.87 -2.84
C ASP A 116 13.56 -2.99 -2.33
N ILE A 117 13.58 -2.57 -1.06
CA ILE A 117 12.56 -1.69 -0.51
C ILE A 117 12.60 -0.32 -1.21
N ASN A 118 13.76 0.26 -1.46
CA ASN A 118 13.86 1.51 -2.21
C ASN A 118 13.30 1.35 -3.63
N GLU A 119 13.66 0.30 -4.36
CA GLU A 119 13.14 0.00 -5.69
C GLU A 119 11.61 -0.20 -5.68
N ILE A 120 11.08 -0.85 -4.66
CA ILE A 120 9.65 -1.08 -4.45
C ILE A 120 8.91 0.24 -4.22
N MET A 121 9.38 1.06 -3.30
CA MET A 121 8.66 2.29 -2.92
C MET A 121 8.75 3.35 -4.02
N ILE A 122 9.94 3.54 -4.58
CA ILE A 122 10.24 4.65 -5.50
C ILE A 122 9.86 4.30 -6.95
N MET A 123 10.22 3.09 -7.42
CA MET A 123 10.00 2.67 -8.81
C MET A 123 8.82 1.71 -8.97
N SER A 124 8.21 1.30 -7.88
CA SER A 124 7.20 0.24 -7.90
C SER A 124 7.68 -1.05 -8.57
N ASN A 125 8.96 -1.40 -8.43
CA ASN A 125 9.64 -2.50 -9.11
C ASN A 125 9.04 -3.86 -8.71
N ASN A 126 8.61 -4.65 -9.70
CA ASN A 126 7.97 -5.95 -9.49
C ASN A 126 8.99 -7.06 -9.17
N GLU A 127 10.19 -7.01 -9.75
CA GLU A 127 11.21 -8.00 -9.47
C GLU A 127 11.76 -7.87 -8.04
N ALA A 128 11.92 -6.64 -7.54
CA ALA A 128 12.28 -6.41 -6.14
C ALA A 128 11.21 -6.96 -5.19
N TYR A 129 9.93 -6.73 -5.49
CA TYR A 129 8.83 -7.37 -4.76
C TYR A 129 8.91 -8.90 -4.82
N ASN A 130 9.14 -9.48 -6.00
CA ASN A 130 9.22 -10.92 -6.17
C ASN A 130 10.39 -11.52 -5.36
N ARG A 131 11.56 -10.85 -5.30
CA ARG A 131 12.67 -11.28 -4.45
C ARG A 131 12.31 -11.30 -2.96
N LEU A 132 11.63 -10.24 -2.48
CA LEU A 132 11.16 -10.23 -1.09
C LEU A 132 10.06 -11.27 -0.84
N PHE A 133 9.19 -11.53 -1.82
CA PHE A 133 8.21 -12.61 -1.76
C PHE A 133 8.88 -14.00 -1.63
N GLU A 134 9.97 -14.25 -2.38
CA GLU A 134 10.76 -15.49 -2.24
C GLU A 134 11.41 -15.61 -0.86
N PHE A 135 11.93 -14.51 -0.31
CA PHE A 135 12.50 -14.48 1.04
C PHE A 135 11.47 -14.78 2.11
N LEU A 136 10.27 -14.21 2.00
CA LEU A 136 9.20 -14.34 2.99
C LEU A 136 8.48 -15.69 2.88
N GLY A 137 8.06 -16.05 1.68
CA GLY A 137 7.11 -17.14 1.43
C GLY A 137 5.66 -16.73 1.67
N GLN A 138 4.75 -17.30 0.89
CA GLN A 138 3.32 -16.97 0.93
C GLN A 138 2.68 -17.23 2.31
N ASP A 139 3.04 -18.34 2.97
CA ASP A 139 2.47 -18.72 4.27
C ASP A 139 2.85 -17.67 5.33
N TYR A 140 4.13 -17.29 5.42
CA TYR A 140 4.63 -16.27 6.35
C TYR A 140 3.94 -14.91 6.10
N ILE A 141 3.83 -14.50 4.84
CA ILE A 141 3.16 -13.25 4.46
C ILE A 141 1.73 -13.22 5.00
N ASN A 142 0.95 -14.28 4.75
CA ASN A 142 -0.47 -14.32 5.13
C ASN A 142 -0.66 -14.49 6.65
N GLU A 143 0.29 -15.10 7.36
CA GLU A 143 0.33 -15.14 8.82
C GLU A 143 0.59 -13.73 9.38
N LYS A 144 1.59 -13.02 8.87
CA LYS A 144 1.89 -11.63 9.27
C LYS A 144 0.75 -10.66 8.98
N LEU A 145 0.04 -10.81 7.87
CA LEU A 145 -1.18 -10.04 7.60
C LEU A 145 -2.20 -10.22 8.74
N LYS A 146 -2.46 -11.45 9.16
CA LYS A 146 -3.40 -11.74 10.26
C LYS A 146 -2.92 -11.18 11.59
N GLU A 147 -1.63 -11.30 11.92
CA GLU A 147 -1.03 -10.73 13.14
C GLU A 147 -1.19 -9.20 13.21
N LYS A 148 -1.19 -8.51 12.06
CA LYS A 148 -1.45 -7.07 11.97
C LYS A 148 -2.94 -6.70 11.90
N GLY A 149 -3.85 -7.66 12.08
CA GLY A 149 -5.29 -7.44 12.04
C GLY A 149 -5.89 -7.38 10.62
N MET A 150 -5.10 -7.69 9.59
CA MET A 150 -5.51 -7.70 8.19
C MET A 150 -6.12 -9.07 7.82
N THR A 151 -7.22 -9.42 8.47
CA THR A 151 -7.78 -10.79 8.43
C THR A 151 -8.51 -11.12 7.13
N ARG A 152 -8.92 -10.10 6.37
CA ARG A 152 -9.56 -10.23 5.05
C ARG A 152 -8.55 -10.20 3.91
N SER A 153 -7.34 -9.67 4.17
CA SER A 153 -6.27 -9.56 3.18
C SER A 153 -5.66 -10.92 2.85
N ARG A 154 -5.25 -11.06 1.60
CA ARG A 154 -4.53 -12.25 1.10
C ARG A 154 -3.54 -11.87 0.02
N ILE A 155 -2.33 -12.39 0.12
CA ILE A 155 -1.31 -12.27 -0.92
C ILE A 155 -1.00 -13.66 -1.45
N PHE A 156 -1.41 -13.91 -2.70
CA PHE A 156 -1.35 -15.22 -3.35
C PHE A 156 -0.12 -15.43 -4.19
N HIS A 157 0.39 -14.36 -4.82
CA HIS A 157 1.28 -14.54 -5.96
C HIS A 157 2.30 -13.41 -6.12
N ARG A 158 3.35 -13.72 -6.84
CA ARG A 158 4.33 -12.80 -7.40
C ARG A 158 3.68 -11.88 -8.44
N LEU A 159 4.39 -10.86 -8.86
CA LEU A 159 3.90 -9.88 -9.84
C LEU A 159 4.64 -10.02 -11.17
N GLU A 160 3.92 -9.91 -12.27
CA GLU A 160 4.44 -9.86 -13.65
C GLU A 160 5.52 -10.92 -13.97
N THR A 161 5.30 -12.14 -13.55
CA THR A 161 6.21 -13.26 -13.84
C THR A 161 5.45 -14.51 -14.23
N ILE A 162 6.09 -15.36 -15.02
CA ILE A 162 5.57 -16.68 -15.38
C ILE A 162 5.46 -17.53 -14.09
N ASN A 163 4.36 -18.27 -13.97
CA ASN A 163 4.09 -19.09 -12.78
C ASN A 163 4.04 -18.27 -11.47
N ALA A 164 3.47 -17.06 -11.53
CA ALA A 164 3.36 -16.15 -10.40
C ALA A 164 2.80 -16.81 -9.12
N GLY A 165 1.84 -17.74 -9.26
CA GLY A 165 1.23 -18.51 -8.17
C GLY A 165 1.97 -19.81 -7.76
N LYS A 166 3.21 -20.04 -8.21
CA LYS A 166 3.97 -21.21 -7.79
C LYS A 166 4.14 -21.23 -6.27
N LEU A 167 3.76 -22.35 -5.63
CA LEU A 167 3.78 -22.48 -4.17
C LEU A 167 5.20 -22.61 -3.59
N GLU A 168 6.13 -23.17 -4.37
CA GLU A 168 7.51 -23.29 -3.95
C GLU A 168 8.26 -21.97 -4.08
N THR A 169 9.01 -21.58 -3.03
CA THR A 169 9.94 -20.44 -3.08
C THR A 169 11.26 -20.83 -3.73
N LYS A 170 12.05 -19.84 -4.13
CA LYS A 170 13.44 -20.00 -4.52
C LYS A 170 14.35 -19.99 -3.29
N GLU A 171 15.54 -20.61 -3.40
CA GLU A 171 16.60 -20.49 -2.40
C GLU A 171 17.17 -19.06 -2.42
N LEU A 172 17.46 -18.51 -1.23
CA LEU A 172 18.25 -17.29 -1.07
C LEU A 172 19.46 -17.55 -0.20
N THR A 173 20.56 -16.88 -0.49
CA THR A 173 21.78 -16.93 0.33
C THR A 173 22.20 -15.53 0.70
N PHE A 174 22.19 -15.20 2.01
CA PHE A 174 22.75 -13.97 2.57
C PHE A 174 24.22 -14.18 2.89
N PHE A 175 25.05 -13.20 2.61
CA PHE A 175 26.50 -13.25 2.79
C PHE A 175 26.91 -12.35 3.95
N VAL A 176 27.16 -12.98 5.10
CA VAL A 176 27.60 -12.29 6.32
C VAL A 176 29.09 -12.59 6.51
N ASN A 177 29.97 -11.66 6.17
CA ASN A 177 31.41 -11.88 6.11
C ASN A 177 31.69 -13.14 5.24
N ASP A 178 32.46 -14.09 5.74
CA ASP A 178 32.78 -15.35 5.04
C ASP A 178 31.79 -16.49 5.33
N SER A 179 30.68 -16.20 6.01
CA SER A 179 29.70 -17.22 6.44
C SER A 179 28.35 -17.02 5.76
N PRO A 180 28.01 -17.79 4.70
CA PRO A 180 26.72 -17.69 4.04
C PRO A 180 25.59 -18.27 4.90
N ILE A 181 24.47 -17.54 5.00
CA ILE A 181 23.24 -17.99 5.64
C ILE A 181 22.23 -18.32 4.55
N LYS A 182 21.83 -19.58 4.47
CA LYS A 182 20.93 -20.07 3.43
C LYS A 182 19.49 -20.14 3.91
N PHE A 183 18.58 -19.65 3.08
CA PHE A 183 17.14 -19.83 3.15
C PHE A 183 16.76 -20.81 2.05
N ASN A 184 16.55 -22.07 2.44
CA ASN A 184 16.20 -23.13 1.50
C ASN A 184 14.83 -22.87 0.88
N ARG A 185 14.55 -23.51 -0.25
CA ARG A 185 13.22 -23.55 -0.84
C ARG A 185 12.21 -24.07 0.19
N SER A 186 11.05 -23.44 0.23
CA SER A 186 9.92 -23.88 1.05
C SER A 186 8.68 -24.07 0.19
N LEU A 187 7.90 -25.09 0.50
CA LEU A 187 6.62 -25.35 -0.16
C LEU A 187 5.52 -24.73 0.70
N ASN A 188 4.88 -23.70 0.18
CA ASN A 188 3.75 -23.03 0.82
C ASN A 188 2.46 -23.81 0.64
N LYS A 189 1.48 -23.58 1.51
CA LYS A 189 0.16 -24.21 1.44
C LYS A 189 -0.66 -23.57 0.32
N LYS A 190 -1.49 -24.37 -0.32
CA LYS A 190 -2.49 -23.84 -1.26
C LYS A 190 -3.53 -23.04 -0.48
N ILE A 191 -3.72 -21.78 -0.86
CA ILE A 191 -4.77 -20.94 -0.30
C ILE A 191 -6.05 -21.13 -1.12
N ASN A 192 -7.21 -21.22 -0.44
CA ASN A 192 -8.49 -21.29 -1.12
C ASN A 192 -8.76 -19.99 -1.90
N PRO A 193 -9.42 -20.07 -3.07
CA PRO A 193 -9.88 -18.89 -3.77
C PRO A 193 -10.71 -17.97 -2.86
N LEU A 194 -10.73 -16.68 -3.19
CA LEU A 194 -11.59 -15.72 -2.49
C LEU A 194 -13.06 -16.05 -2.78
N ASP A 195 -13.88 -15.87 -1.75
CA ASP A 195 -15.34 -15.96 -1.85
C ASP A 195 -15.94 -14.63 -1.34
N ILE A 196 -15.89 -13.61 -2.19
CA ILE A 196 -16.40 -12.26 -1.94
C ILE A 196 -17.08 -11.75 -3.21
N ASN A 197 -17.85 -10.66 -3.09
CA ASN A 197 -18.57 -10.08 -4.22
C ASN A 197 -17.60 -9.48 -5.27
N GLY A 198 -18.06 -9.42 -6.52
CA GLY A 198 -17.38 -8.67 -7.58
C GLY A 198 -16.04 -9.26 -8.05
N LEU A 199 -15.82 -10.56 -7.90
CA LEU A 199 -14.58 -11.23 -8.36
C LEU A 199 -14.41 -11.31 -9.87
N LYS A 200 -15.48 -11.11 -10.65
CA LYS A 200 -15.43 -11.08 -12.12
C LYS A 200 -15.55 -9.65 -12.59
N LYS A 201 -14.50 -9.12 -13.22
CA LYS A 201 -14.38 -7.70 -13.59
C LYS A 201 -14.06 -7.51 -15.07
N GLY A 202 -14.50 -6.36 -15.58
CA GLY A 202 -14.26 -5.94 -16.96
C GLY A 202 -15.06 -6.71 -18.01
N VAL A 203 -14.90 -6.32 -19.26
CA VAL A 203 -15.56 -6.93 -20.44
C VAL A 203 -14.63 -7.89 -21.17
N GLY A 204 -13.31 -7.76 -20.95
CA GLY A 204 -12.29 -8.60 -21.56
C GLY A 204 -10.92 -8.36 -20.91
N TYR A 205 -9.99 -9.26 -21.19
CA TYR A 205 -8.60 -9.17 -20.72
C TYR A 205 -7.64 -9.82 -21.70
N MET A 206 -6.38 -9.46 -21.64
CA MET A 206 -5.31 -10.12 -22.34
C MET A 206 -4.74 -11.25 -21.49
N ASN A 207 -4.68 -12.47 -22.01
CA ASN A 207 -4.09 -13.61 -21.31
C ASN A 207 -2.55 -13.60 -21.41
N GLU A 208 -1.90 -14.56 -20.73
CA GLU A 208 -0.44 -14.71 -20.69
C GLU A 208 0.20 -14.91 -22.07
N ASN A 209 -0.57 -15.40 -23.05
CA ASN A 209 -0.11 -15.58 -24.43
C ASN A 209 -0.40 -14.36 -25.33
N GLY A 210 -0.79 -13.22 -24.76
CA GLY A 210 -1.11 -12.01 -25.50
C GLY A 210 -2.43 -12.04 -26.28
N ARG A 211 -3.29 -13.05 -26.04
CA ARG A 211 -4.61 -13.15 -26.71
C ARG A 211 -5.68 -12.40 -25.91
N ILE A 212 -6.52 -11.66 -26.62
CA ILE A 212 -7.68 -11.00 -26.04
C ILE A 212 -8.76 -12.04 -25.77
N ILE A 213 -9.25 -12.09 -24.55
CA ILE A 213 -10.35 -12.94 -24.10
C ILE A 213 -11.56 -12.04 -23.79
N ASN A 214 -12.62 -12.14 -24.59
CA ASN A 214 -13.83 -11.32 -24.49
C ASN A 214 -14.79 -11.85 -23.41
N LYS A 215 -14.32 -11.88 -22.16
CA LYS A 215 -15.14 -12.21 -20.98
C LYS A 215 -14.54 -11.55 -19.74
N PRO A 216 -15.32 -11.32 -18.66
CA PRO A 216 -14.79 -10.80 -17.41
C PRO A 216 -13.61 -11.65 -16.89
N MET A 217 -12.56 -10.98 -16.40
CA MET A 217 -11.45 -11.64 -15.72
C MET A 217 -11.87 -12.10 -14.33
N ASN A 218 -11.48 -13.32 -13.93
CA ASN A 218 -11.71 -13.84 -12.60
C ASN A 218 -10.52 -13.51 -11.69
N PHE A 219 -10.79 -12.83 -10.58
CA PHE A 219 -9.78 -12.40 -9.60
C PHE A 219 -9.75 -13.25 -8.33
N SER A 220 -10.46 -14.38 -8.27
CA SER A 220 -10.56 -15.22 -7.05
C SER A 220 -9.22 -15.75 -6.54
N GLU A 221 -8.20 -15.85 -7.41
CA GLU A 221 -6.84 -16.27 -7.08
C GLU A 221 -5.82 -15.11 -7.21
N LYS A 222 -6.29 -13.86 -7.14
CA LYS A 222 -5.43 -12.68 -7.16
C LYS A 222 -5.24 -12.11 -5.75
N ASN A 223 -4.21 -11.28 -5.61
CA ASN A 223 -3.97 -10.55 -4.37
C ASN A 223 -5.20 -9.72 -4.00
N TYR A 224 -5.46 -9.60 -2.71
CA TYR A 224 -6.57 -8.83 -2.17
C TYR A 224 -6.17 -8.15 -0.86
N ILE A 225 -6.39 -6.86 -0.77
CA ILE A 225 -6.28 -6.06 0.46
C ILE A 225 -7.42 -5.04 0.43
N PRO A 226 -8.40 -5.10 1.34
CA PRO A 226 -9.40 -4.05 1.49
C PRO A 226 -8.73 -2.72 1.84
N LEU A 227 -9.25 -1.60 1.32
CA LEU A 227 -8.68 -0.27 1.57
C LEU A 227 -8.57 0.05 3.06
N GLU A 228 -9.56 -0.34 3.85
CA GLU A 228 -9.57 -0.17 5.31
C GLU A 228 -8.38 -0.87 5.99
N GLU A 229 -8.04 -2.10 5.59
CA GLU A 229 -6.90 -2.83 6.16
C GLU A 229 -5.56 -2.24 5.72
N LEU A 230 -5.46 -1.78 4.46
CA LEU A 230 -4.28 -1.06 3.98
C LEU A 230 -4.09 0.27 4.71
N HIS A 231 -5.17 1.02 4.92
CA HIS A 231 -5.16 2.27 5.67
C HIS A 231 -4.74 2.04 7.14
N ASN A 232 -5.28 1.00 7.79
CA ASN A 232 -4.88 0.64 9.15
C ASN A 232 -3.40 0.25 9.24
N LEU A 233 -2.87 -0.45 8.24
CA LEU A 233 -1.43 -0.73 8.16
C LEU A 233 -0.61 0.55 8.04
N SER A 234 -1.05 1.51 7.22
CA SER A 234 -0.41 2.82 7.12
C SER A 234 -0.43 3.56 8.47
N LYS A 235 -1.55 3.55 9.18
CA LYS A 235 -1.64 4.10 10.55
C LYS A 235 -0.65 3.43 11.50
N LEU A 236 -0.49 2.10 11.46
CA LEU A 236 0.52 1.41 12.27
C LEU A 236 1.95 1.89 11.98
N ILE A 237 2.28 2.18 10.72
CA ILE A 237 3.61 2.65 10.33
C ILE A 237 3.85 4.08 10.81
N PHE A 238 2.88 4.98 10.63
CA PHE A 238 3.04 6.41 10.92
C PHE A 238 2.79 6.78 12.39
N LEU A 239 1.89 6.08 13.09
CA LEU A 239 1.55 6.32 14.50
C LEU A 239 2.38 5.43 15.43
N ARG A 240 3.64 5.66 15.53
CA ARG A 240 4.66 4.84 16.22
C ARG A 240 4.31 4.38 17.65
N LYS A 241 3.42 5.08 18.37
CA LYS A 241 3.16 4.83 19.81
C LYS A 241 2.26 3.63 20.12
N LYS A 242 1.49 3.13 19.16
CA LYS A 242 0.50 2.05 19.38
C LYS A 242 0.77 0.83 18.52
N ASN A 243 1.98 0.67 18.02
CA ASN A 243 2.22 -0.33 17.00
C ASN A 243 2.78 -1.64 17.58
N ASN A 244 2.26 -2.73 17.06
CA ASN A 244 2.80 -4.07 17.24
C ASN A 244 3.86 -4.38 16.15
N LEU A 245 4.60 -3.36 15.69
CA LEU A 245 5.64 -3.55 14.69
C LEU A 245 6.90 -4.10 15.38
N MET A 246 7.40 -5.22 14.91
CA MET A 246 8.66 -5.81 15.38
C MET A 246 9.85 -5.17 14.65
N LEU A 247 9.87 -3.84 14.60
CA LEU A 247 10.89 -3.03 13.93
C LEU A 247 11.63 -2.13 14.91
N THR A 248 12.90 -1.88 14.61
CA THR A 248 13.66 -0.82 15.27
C THR A 248 13.23 0.56 14.74
N GLU A 249 13.46 1.61 15.54
CA GLU A 249 13.21 3.00 15.10
C GLU A 249 13.91 3.36 13.79
N ASN A 250 15.11 2.85 13.58
CA ASN A 250 15.86 3.06 12.34
C ASN A 250 15.20 2.39 11.15
N GLN A 251 14.60 1.21 11.32
CA GLN A 251 13.89 0.50 10.26
C GLN A 251 12.55 1.18 9.91
N ILE A 252 11.82 1.66 10.92
CA ILE A 252 10.59 2.44 10.70
C ILE A 252 10.93 3.73 9.94
N SER A 253 11.93 4.47 10.41
CA SER A 253 12.39 5.71 9.76
C SER A 253 12.89 5.47 8.34
N PHE A 254 13.58 4.36 8.10
CA PHE A 254 14.00 3.95 6.76
C PHE A 254 12.80 3.66 5.85
N LEU A 255 11.82 2.88 6.31
CA LEU A 255 10.62 2.54 5.53
C LEU A 255 9.84 3.81 5.16
N ILE A 256 9.57 4.67 6.12
CA ILE A 256 8.89 5.96 5.90
C ILE A 256 9.69 6.83 4.92
N SER A 257 10.99 7.00 5.12
CA SER A 257 11.81 7.81 4.21
C SER A 257 11.84 7.25 2.78
N SER A 258 11.77 5.93 2.61
CA SER A 258 11.70 5.31 1.28
C SER A 258 10.41 5.68 0.53
N MET A 259 9.31 5.94 1.25
CA MET A 259 8.02 6.34 0.66
C MET A 259 8.01 7.80 0.18
N ASN A 260 8.96 8.62 0.60
CA ASN A 260 9.07 10.04 0.21
C ASN A 260 10.14 10.31 -0.86
N LYS A 261 10.99 9.34 -1.16
CA LYS A 261 12.07 9.50 -2.14
C LYS A 261 11.57 9.54 -3.57
N SER A 262 12.33 10.26 -4.41
CA SER A 262 12.15 10.32 -5.85
C SER A 262 13.14 9.39 -6.58
N PRO A 263 12.93 9.08 -7.87
CA PRO A 263 13.82 8.22 -8.66
C PRO A 263 15.28 8.67 -8.67
N LYS A 264 15.56 9.98 -8.70
CA LYS A 264 16.94 10.52 -8.66
C LYS A 264 17.69 10.16 -7.37
N ASP A 265 16.98 10.00 -6.24
CA ASP A 265 17.58 9.70 -4.93
C ASP A 265 18.19 8.29 -4.87
N ILE A 266 17.85 7.43 -5.82
CA ILE A 266 18.41 6.08 -5.98
C ILE A 266 19.16 5.90 -7.31
N GLY A 267 19.50 7.01 -7.98
CA GLY A 267 20.40 7.02 -9.13
C GLY A 267 19.74 6.88 -10.49
N TYR A 268 18.41 7.00 -10.60
CA TYR A 268 17.74 7.03 -11.89
C TYR A 268 17.88 8.38 -12.59
N ASP A 269 17.91 8.35 -13.93
CA ASP A 269 17.97 9.56 -14.76
C ASP A 269 16.66 10.35 -14.65
N ASN A 270 16.75 11.58 -14.14
CA ASN A 270 15.60 12.47 -13.94
C ASN A 270 14.94 12.93 -15.27
N LYS A 271 15.63 12.84 -16.40
CA LYS A 271 15.03 13.10 -17.72
C LYS A 271 14.05 12.01 -18.13
N LYS A 272 14.30 10.77 -17.68
CA LYS A 272 13.46 9.61 -17.96
C LYS A 272 12.41 9.41 -16.88
N TYR A 273 12.77 9.67 -15.61
CA TYR A 273 11.92 9.45 -14.45
C TYR A 273 11.88 10.74 -13.62
N HIS A 274 10.83 11.54 -13.80
CA HIS A 274 10.66 12.80 -13.06
C HIS A 274 10.41 12.57 -11.56
N ASP A 275 10.57 13.61 -10.74
CA ASP A 275 10.49 13.50 -9.28
C ASP A 275 9.14 12.97 -8.75
N THR A 276 8.07 13.15 -9.51
CA THR A 276 6.72 12.69 -9.13
C THR A 276 6.32 11.38 -9.82
N TYR A 277 7.28 10.61 -10.35
CA TYR A 277 7.03 9.41 -11.14
C TYR A 277 6.10 8.40 -10.47
N SER A 278 6.20 8.23 -9.16
CA SER A 278 5.37 7.32 -8.38
C SER A 278 4.36 8.01 -7.46
N ASN A 279 4.03 9.30 -7.71
CA ASN A 279 3.06 10.09 -6.95
C ASN A 279 1.89 10.55 -7.83
N LEU A 280 1.26 9.61 -8.52
CA LEU A 280 0.34 9.92 -9.62
C LEU A 280 -0.95 10.60 -9.17
N LEU A 281 -1.49 10.24 -8.02
CA LEU A 281 -2.77 10.80 -7.55
C LEU A 281 -2.63 12.24 -7.05
N VAL A 282 -1.49 12.59 -6.46
CA VAL A 282 -1.25 13.92 -5.92
C VAL A 282 -0.61 14.86 -6.95
N PHE A 283 0.36 14.35 -7.70
CA PHE A 283 1.11 15.12 -8.69
C PHE A 283 0.76 14.77 -10.15
N GLY A 284 -0.39 14.15 -10.39
CA GLY A 284 -0.81 13.69 -11.72
C GLY A 284 -0.79 14.78 -12.81
N ASP A 285 -0.83 16.05 -12.41
CA ASP A 285 -0.80 17.20 -13.32
C ASP A 285 0.53 17.95 -13.33
N THR A 286 1.47 17.59 -12.47
CA THR A 286 2.75 18.28 -12.34
C THR A 286 3.91 17.31 -12.18
N ASN A 287 5.03 17.63 -12.80
CA ASN A 287 6.28 16.87 -12.67
C ASN A 287 7.16 17.39 -11.50
N GLN A 288 6.62 18.29 -10.68
CA GLN A 288 7.37 18.89 -9.58
C GLN A 288 6.59 18.76 -8.26
N PRO A 289 7.30 18.47 -7.14
CA PRO A 289 6.70 18.44 -5.80
C PRO A 289 6.07 19.80 -5.42
N ILE A 290 5.00 19.75 -4.63
CA ILE A 290 4.38 20.94 -4.07
C ILE A 290 5.26 21.45 -2.93
N LYS A 291 5.68 22.72 -2.99
CA LYS A 291 6.54 23.33 -1.96
C LYS A 291 5.84 23.33 -0.58
N GLY A 292 6.56 22.86 0.43
CA GLY A 292 6.09 22.84 1.82
C GLY A 292 5.18 21.66 2.18
N ILE A 293 4.98 20.71 1.25
CA ILE A 293 4.24 19.48 1.50
C ILE A 293 5.19 18.29 1.28
N GLU A 294 5.28 17.40 2.25
CA GLU A 294 5.94 16.11 2.14
C GLU A 294 4.89 15.03 1.90
N ILE A 295 5.15 14.15 0.94
CA ILE A 295 4.23 13.09 0.56
C ILE A 295 4.92 11.75 0.71
N TYR A 296 4.29 10.89 1.44
CA TYR A 296 4.74 9.52 1.71
C TYR A 296 3.68 8.58 1.16
N ASN A 297 3.99 7.87 0.09
CA ASN A 297 2.99 7.08 -0.58
C ASN A 297 3.48 5.74 -1.12
N LYS A 298 2.52 4.88 -1.45
CA LYS A 298 2.73 3.72 -2.31
C LYS A 298 1.54 3.57 -3.24
N ILE A 299 1.80 3.79 -4.52
CA ILE A 299 0.79 3.65 -5.57
C ILE A 299 0.65 2.22 -6.07
N GLY A 300 -0.53 1.92 -6.60
CA GLY A 300 -0.83 0.71 -7.36
C GLY A 300 -1.60 1.03 -8.62
N PHE A 301 -1.15 0.49 -9.75
CA PHE A 301 -1.84 0.59 -11.02
C PHE A 301 -1.74 -0.72 -11.79
N ALA A 302 -2.85 -1.41 -12.01
CA ALA A 302 -2.93 -2.59 -12.86
C ALA A 302 -4.39 -2.95 -13.18
N TYR A 303 -4.62 -3.57 -14.31
CA TYR A 303 -5.95 -4.02 -14.76
C TYR A 303 -7.03 -2.93 -14.77
N GLY A 304 -6.65 -1.65 -14.92
CA GLY A 304 -7.57 -0.52 -14.83
C GLY A 304 -7.88 -0.05 -13.41
N TYR A 305 -7.33 -0.68 -12.37
CA TYR A 305 -7.42 -0.21 -10.99
C TYR A 305 -6.30 0.77 -10.67
N VAL A 306 -6.61 1.79 -9.88
CA VAL A 306 -5.68 2.79 -9.34
C VAL A 306 -5.87 2.84 -7.83
N SER A 307 -4.79 2.79 -7.07
CA SER A 307 -4.77 2.91 -5.60
C SER A 307 -3.55 3.72 -5.16
N GLU A 308 -3.70 4.51 -4.11
CA GLU A 308 -2.60 5.20 -3.43
C GLU A 308 -2.89 5.30 -1.94
#